data_1a1e698454d582d45a1808728993ca72
#
_entry.id   1a1e698454d582d45a1808728993ca72
#
_cell.length_a   1.000
_cell.length_b   1.000
_cell.length_c   1.000
_cell.angle_alpha   90.00
_cell.angle_beta   90.00
_cell.angle_gamma   90.00
#
_symmetry.space_group_name_H-M   'P 1'
#
loop_
_entity.id
_entity.type
_entity.pdbx_description
1 polymer ?
#
loop_
_entity_poly.entity_id
_entity_poly.type
_entity_poly.pdbx_seq_one_letter_code
_entity_poly.pdbx_strand_id
1 'polypeptide(L)'
;FHVSHRQFLLNGQPHRLRLLKQLTREVNAQEVATWKKVIRVIAHEINNSVAPIASLAQSGQRLAANPDEAQLRRVFGAIEERMAHLSGFVDGYSRFAKLPRPRLAAVDWRQFLLSLQPMSPFVLDGMLPSGTGYFDESQMQQVVLNLVRNAAEAGSPLDEIRVSLASSRGGWLVQVVDRGSGMSDDVLANALLPFYSTKASGTGLGLTL
;
A
#
# COMPACT_ATOMS: atom_id res chain seq x y z
N PHE A 1 1.03 3.33 -26.03
CA PHE A 1 0.09 3.61 -27.13
C PHE A 1 -1.32 3.18 -26.70
N HIS A 2 -2.29 4.07 -26.89
CA HIS A 2 -3.70 3.71 -26.79
C HIS A 2 -4.23 3.40 -28.19
N VAL A 3 -4.85 2.23 -28.36
CA VAL A 3 -5.41 1.79 -29.66
C VAL A 3 -6.93 1.77 -29.54
N SER A 4 -7.59 2.59 -30.33
CA SER A 4 -9.04 2.55 -30.47
C SER A 4 -9.43 2.05 -31.86
N HIS A 5 -10.51 1.26 -31.92
CA HIS A 5 -11.02 0.69 -33.14
C HIS A 5 -12.44 1.21 -33.37
N ARG A 6 -12.71 1.66 -34.57
CA ARG A 6 -14.08 1.93 -35.05
C ARG A 6 -14.31 1.28 -36.40
N GLN A 7 -15.48 0.72 -36.59
CA GLN A 7 -15.96 0.25 -37.89
C GLN A 7 -17.02 1.21 -38.38
N PHE A 8 -16.97 1.52 -39.66
CA PHE A 8 -17.97 2.35 -40.34
C PHE A 8 -18.14 1.88 -41.79
N LEU A 9 -19.26 2.22 -42.38
CA LEU A 9 -19.56 1.95 -43.77
C LEU A 9 -19.25 3.21 -44.61
N LEU A 10 -18.43 3.07 -45.63
CA LEU A 10 -18.20 4.11 -46.65
C LEU A 10 -18.58 3.53 -48.00
N ASN A 11 -19.52 4.17 -48.68
CA ASN A 11 -20.06 3.68 -49.98
C ASN A 11 -20.55 2.21 -49.91
N GLY A 12 -21.17 1.81 -48.79
CA GLY A 12 -21.68 0.46 -48.59
C GLY A 12 -20.60 -0.60 -48.26
N GLN A 13 -19.35 -0.20 -48.24
CA GLN A 13 -18.23 -1.10 -47.88
C GLN A 13 -17.79 -0.92 -46.44
N PRO A 14 -17.52 -2.00 -45.70
CA PRO A 14 -17.06 -1.93 -44.31
C PRO A 14 -15.60 -1.50 -44.23
N HIS A 15 -15.36 -0.38 -43.56
CA HIS A 15 -14.03 0.13 -43.26
C HIS A 15 -13.74 0.03 -41.77
N ARG A 16 -12.46 -0.18 -41.45
CA ARG A 16 -11.96 -0.28 -40.07
C ARG A 16 -10.93 0.82 -39.85
N LEU A 17 -11.27 1.79 -38.99
CA LEU A 17 -10.34 2.82 -38.52
C LEU A 17 -9.62 2.33 -37.27
N ARG A 18 -8.30 2.37 -37.27
CA ARG A 18 -7.46 2.16 -36.11
C ARG A 18 -6.76 3.46 -35.77
N LEU A 19 -7.10 4.04 -34.63
CA LEU A 19 -6.42 5.22 -34.08
C LEU A 19 -5.37 4.80 -33.07
N LEU A 20 -4.11 5.13 -33.34
CA LEU A 20 -2.99 4.91 -32.45
C LEU A 20 -2.63 6.26 -31.82
N LYS A 21 -2.92 6.44 -30.51
CA LYS A 21 -2.53 7.63 -29.77
C LYS A 21 -1.31 7.31 -28.91
N GLN A 22 -0.22 8.04 -29.09
CA GLN A 22 0.93 7.96 -28.21
C GLN A 22 0.65 8.81 -26.96
N LEU A 23 0.51 8.15 -25.80
CA LEU A 23 0.16 8.78 -24.52
C LEU A 23 1.39 9.19 -23.70
N THR A 24 2.57 9.30 -24.30
CA THR A 24 3.83 9.53 -23.58
C THR A 24 3.80 10.80 -22.73
N ARG A 25 3.20 11.87 -23.21
CA ARG A 25 3.10 13.15 -22.48
C ARG A 25 2.11 13.08 -21.32
N GLU A 26 0.95 12.48 -21.54
CA GLU A 26 -0.08 12.33 -20.51
C GLU A 26 0.37 11.38 -19.40
N VAL A 27 1.01 10.26 -19.75
CA VAL A 27 1.58 9.31 -18.79
C VAL A 27 2.69 9.97 -17.98
N ASN A 28 3.65 10.63 -18.63
CA ASN A 28 4.71 11.35 -17.93
C ASN A 28 4.19 12.46 -17.02
N ALA A 29 3.15 13.20 -17.44
CA ALA A 29 2.55 14.24 -16.62
C ALA A 29 1.87 13.66 -15.38
N GLN A 30 1.21 12.52 -15.50
CA GLN A 30 0.56 11.82 -14.40
C GLN A 30 1.60 11.20 -13.44
N GLU A 31 2.67 10.61 -13.97
CA GLU A 31 3.81 10.13 -13.18
C GLU A 31 4.45 11.26 -12.37
N VAL A 32 4.77 12.39 -13.03
CA VAL A 32 5.34 13.57 -12.36
C VAL A 32 4.40 14.11 -11.28
N ALA A 33 3.09 14.14 -11.53
CA ALA A 33 2.11 14.58 -10.54
C ALA A 33 2.07 13.64 -9.32
N THR A 34 2.13 12.34 -9.56
CA THR A 34 2.21 11.32 -8.50
C THR A 34 3.50 11.47 -7.69
N TRP A 35 4.64 11.60 -8.36
CA TRP A 35 5.93 11.82 -7.69
C TRP A 35 5.95 13.10 -6.85
N LYS A 36 5.37 14.20 -7.33
CA LYS A 36 5.23 15.42 -6.54
C LYS A 36 4.42 15.21 -5.27
N LYS A 37 3.35 14.40 -5.32
CA LYS A 37 2.57 14.04 -4.13
C LYS A 37 3.40 13.21 -3.16
N VAL A 38 4.11 12.19 -3.64
CA VAL A 38 5.01 11.34 -2.84
C VAL A 38 6.08 12.18 -2.14
N ILE A 39 6.78 13.04 -2.88
CA ILE A 39 7.81 13.93 -2.31
C ILE A 39 7.23 14.84 -1.22
N ARG A 40 6.02 15.35 -1.43
CA ARG A 40 5.34 16.19 -0.42
C ARG A 40 5.03 15.42 0.85
N VAL A 41 4.54 14.17 0.75
CA VAL A 41 4.29 13.30 1.90
C VAL A 41 5.58 12.98 2.63
N ILE A 42 6.66 12.63 1.92
CA ILE A 42 7.98 12.38 2.50
C ILE A 42 8.49 13.61 3.25
N ALA A 43 8.45 14.79 2.63
CA ALA A 43 8.90 16.02 3.27
C ALA A 43 8.08 16.36 4.52
N HIS A 44 6.76 16.14 4.47
CA HIS A 44 5.87 16.35 5.61
C HIS A 44 6.20 15.40 6.77
N GLU A 45 6.41 14.11 6.49
CA GLU A 45 6.69 13.10 7.51
C GLU A 45 8.08 13.30 8.16
N ILE A 46 9.08 13.68 7.35
CA ILE A 46 10.40 14.05 7.86
C ILE A 46 10.28 15.29 8.78
N ASN A 47 9.59 16.33 8.35
CA ASN A 47 9.45 17.55 9.14
C ASN A 47 8.67 17.31 10.44
N ASN A 48 7.62 16.46 10.39
CA ASN A 48 6.82 16.06 11.56
C ASN A 48 7.63 15.27 12.60
N SER A 49 8.70 14.62 12.18
CA SER A 49 9.59 13.88 13.06
C SER A 49 10.77 14.74 13.54
N VAL A 50 11.43 15.46 12.65
CA VAL A 50 12.65 16.22 12.94
C VAL A 50 12.39 17.45 13.81
N ALA A 51 11.32 18.21 13.56
CA ALA A 51 11.03 19.42 14.33
C ALA A 51 10.74 19.14 15.83
N PRO A 52 9.92 18.14 16.20
CA PRO A 52 9.77 17.73 17.59
C PRO A 52 11.07 17.24 18.23
N ILE A 53 11.88 16.46 17.52
CA ILE A 53 13.17 15.97 18.02
C ILE A 53 14.08 17.16 18.39
N ALA A 54 14.19 18.15 17.51
CA ALA A 54 14.98 19.36 17.78
C ALA A 54 14.46 20.13 19.01
N SER A 55 13.13 20.27 19.16
CA SER A 55 12.52 20.91 20.31
C SER A 55 12.76 20.13 21.61
N LEU A 56 12.62 18.81 21.57
CA LEU A 56 12.90 17.93 22.70
C LEU A 56 14.38 17.97 23.12
N ALA A 57 15.30 17.98 22.15
CA ALA A 57 16.73 18.12 22.41
C ALA A 57 17.06 19.44 23.10
N GLN A 58 16.47 20.57 22.66
CA GLN A 58 16.61 21.87 23.34
C GLN A 58 16.05 21.83 24.77
N SER A 59 14.91 21.16 24.98
CA SER A 59 14.34 20.98 26.32
C SER A 59 15.25 20.17 27.21
N GLY A 60 15.85 19.09 26.69
CA GLY A 60 16.86 18.30 27.40
C GLY A 60 18.09 19.12 27.79
N GLN A 61 18.58 19.98 26.91
CA GLN A 61 19.71 20.89 27.21
C GLN A 61 19.37 21.88 28.35
N ARG A 62 18.15 22.41 28.39
CA ARG A 62 17.73 23.30 29.48
C ARG A 62 17.61 22.55 30.81
N LEU A 63 17.09 21.34 30.80
CA LEU A 63 16.97 20.48 31.99
C LEU A 63 18.34 20.04 32.51
N ALA A 64 19.37 19.93 31.65
CA ALA A 64 20.72 19.60 32.08
C ALA A 64 21.35 20.66 32.98
N ALA A 65 20.89 21.92 32.96
CA ALA A 65 21.34 22.98 33.88
C ALA A 65 20.82 22.81 35.32
N ASN A 66 19.65 22.18 35.49
CA ASN A 66 19.10 21.78 36.79
C ASN A 66 18.43 20.40 36.59
N PRO A 67 19.21 19.29 36.73
CA PRO A 67 18.77 17.97 36.31
C PRO A 67 17.60 17.43 37.11
N ASP A 68 16.49 17.16 36.42
CA ASP A 68 15.39 16.30 36.88
C ASP A 68 15.43 15.01 36.05
N GLU A 69 15.86 13.93 36.71
CA GLU A 69 16.03 12.63 36.05
C GLU A 69 14.74 12.11 35.41
N ALA A 70 13.58 12.32 36.07
CA ALA A 70 12.29 11.86 35.54
C ALA A 70 11.87 12.65 34.29
N GLN A 71 12.18 13.93 34.21
CA GLN A 71 11.93 14.75 33.04
C GLN A 71 12.90 14.43 31.91
N LEU A 72 14.18 14.22 32.22
CA LEU A 72 15.17 13.83 31.23
C LEU A 72 14.82 12.47 30.60
N ARG A 73 14.43 11.48 31.40
CA ARG A 73 13.96 10.18 30.86
C ARG A 73 12.78 10.34 29.93
N ARG A 74 11.81 11.20 30.24
CA ARG A 74 10.66 11.47 29.37
C ARG A 74 11.07 12.14 28.06
N VAL A 75 11.99 13.10 28.12
CA VAL A 75 12.48 13.79 26.93
C VAL A 75 13.24 12.84 26.00
N PHE A 76 14.16 12.04 26.56
CA PHE A 76 14.92 11.08 25.75
C PHE A 76 14.05 9.93 25.22
N GLY A 77 13.11 9.42 26.01
CA GLY A 77 12.15 8.43 25.54
C GLY A 77 11.27 8.93 24.39
N ALA A 78 10.83 10.18 24.46
CA ALA A 78 10.08 10.79 23.36
C ALA A 78 10.94 10.99 22.09
N ILE A 79 12.23 11.31 22.24
CA ILE A 79 13.17 11.39 21.10
C ILE A 79 13.35 9.99 20.49
N GLU A 80 13.57 8.97 21.33
CA GLU A 80 13.75 7.59 20.87
C GLU A 80 12.55 7.08 20.09
N GLU A 81 11.33 7.33 20.60
CA GLU A 81 10.09 6.97 19.90
C GLU A 81 9.98 7.66 18.52
N ARG A 82 10.30 8.94 18.44
CA ARG A 82 10.29 9.69 17.16
C ARG A 82 11.34 9.21 16.18
N MET A 83 12.53 8.87 16.69
CA MET A 83 13.60 8.29 15.87
C MET A 83 13.22 6.90 15.34
N ALA A 84 12.63 6.05 16.17
CA ALA A 84 12.15 4.74 15.76
C ALA A 84 11.07 4.85 14.66
N HIS A 85 10.13 5.79 14.82
CA HIS A 85 9.12 6.08 13.80
C HIS A 85 9.75 6.51 12.46
N LEU A 86 10.68 7.47 12.51
CA LEU A 86 11.37 7.95 11.31
C LEU A 86 12.20 6.85 10.63
N SER A 87 12.89 6.02 11.41
CA SER A 87 13.62 4.86 10.87
C SER A 87 12.70 3.87 10.17
N GLY A 88 11.55 3.53 10.79
CA GLY A 88 10.54 2.67 10.18
C GLY A 88 9.99 3.23 8.86
N PHE A 89 9.80 4.55 8.79
CA PHE A 89 9.38 5.24 7.56
C PHE A 89 10.47 5.15 6.46
N VAL A 90 11.74 5.42 6.79
CA VAL A 90 12.87 5.33 5.84
C VAL A 90 13.08 3.91 5.34
N ASP A 91 12.95 2.91 6.21
CA ASP A 91 13.05 1.49 5.85
C ASP A 91 11.91 1.06 4.92
N GLY A 92 10.69 1.55 5.20
CA GLY A 92 9.54 1.37 4.31
C GLY A 92 9.81 1.94 2.92
N TYR A 93 10.30 3.19 2.86
CA TYR A 93 10.68 3.84 1.59
C TYR A 93 11.74 3.04 0.82
N SER A 94 12.79 2.60 1.51
CA SER A 94 13.85 1.82 0.89
C SER A 94 13.36 0.49 0.30
N ARG A 95 12.45 -0.18 0.99
CA ARG A 95 11.80 -1.41 0.49
C ARG A 95 10.93 -1.15 -0.73
N PHE A 96 10.12 -0.11 -0.70
CA PHE A 96 9.28 0.30 -1.85
C PHE A 96 10.14 0.66 -3.07
N ALA A 97 11.18 1.47 -2.89
CA ALA A 97 12.06 1.89 -3.97
C ALA A 97 12.90 0.75 -4.59
N LYS A 98 13.10 -0.33 -3.84
CA LYS A 98 13.88 -1.51 -4.24
C LYS A 98 13.02 -2.73 -4.58
N LEU A 99 11.70 -2.56 -4.80
CA LEU A 99 10.85 -3.68 -5.18
C LEU A 99 11.46 -4.43 -6.37
N PRO A 100 11.81 -5.71 -6.21
CA PRO A 100 12.37 -6.49 -7.28
C PRO A 100 11.33 -6.71 -8.39
N ARG A 101 11.80 -6.91 -9.61
CA ARG A 101 10.91 -7.33 -10.70
C ARG A 101 10.24 -8.65 -10.33
N PRO A 102 8.92 -8.80 -10.55
CA PRO A 102 8.20 -10.02 -10.22
C PRO A 102 8.80 -11.24 -10.93
N ARG A 103 9.00 -12.31 -10.21
CA ARG A 103 9.38 -13.62 -10.75
C ARG A 103 8.11 -14.44 -10.96
N LEU A 104 7.53 -14.30 -12.13
CA LEU A 104 6.24 -14.93 -12.44
C LEU A 104 6.42 -16.45 -12.57
N ALA A 105 5.60 -17.21 -11.83
CA ALA A 105 5.54 -18.66 -11.86
C ALA A 105 4.08 -19.13 -11.88
N ALA A 106 3.87 -20.36 -12.32
CA ALA A 106 2.57 -21.02 -12.23
C ALA A 106 2.35 -21.47 -10.78
N VAL A 107 1.35 -20.92 -10.12
CA VAL A 107 1.04 -21.14 -8.70
C VAL A 107 -0.40 -21.63 -8.57
N ASP A 108 -0.62 -22.71 -7.84
CA ASP A 108 -1.96 -23.18 -7.49
C ASP A 108 -2.59 -22.26 -6.44
N TRP A 109 -3.72 -21.64 -6.78
CA TRP A 109 -4.39 -20.69 -5.93
C TRP A 109 -4.86 -21.26 -4.59
N ARG A 110 -5.33 -22.51 -4.61
CA ARG A 110 -5.84 -23.15 -3.39
C ARG A 110 -4.71 -23.41 -2.40
N GLN A 111 -3.61 -23.99 -2.88
CA GLN A 111 -2.44 -24.23 -2.04
C GLN A 111 -1.86 -22.94 -1.51
N PHE A 112 -1.75 -21.92 -2.36
CA PHE A 112 -1.27 -20.60 -1.99
C PHE A 112 -2.10 -19.98 -0.88
N LEU A 113 -3.42 -19.86 -1.03
CA LEU A 113 -4.28 -19.23 -0.01
C LEU A 113 -4.29 -20.03 1.31
N LEU A 114 -4.27 -21.36 1.24
CA LEU A 114 -4.17 -22.19 2.44
C LEU A 114 -2.84 -22.02 3.18
N SER A 115 -1.74 -21.79 2.47
CA SER A 115 -0.42 -21.55 3.09
C SER A 115 -0.35 -20.24 3.86
N LEU A 116 -1.23 -19.28 3.59
CA LEU A 116 -1.25 -17.97 4.27
C LEU A 116 -2.00 -17.98 5.60
N GLN A 117 -2.97 -18.89 5.79
CA GLN A 117 -3.80 -18.93 7.01
C GLN A 117 -3.00 -19.08 8.32
N PRO A 118 -1.90 -19.85 8.38
CA PRO A 118 -1.08 -19.90 9.59
C PRO A 118 -0.33 -18.61 9.90
N MET A 119 -0.12 -17.75 8.89
CA MET A 119 0.62 -16.48 9.04
C MET A 119 -0.28 -15.34 9.50
N SER A 120 -1.55 -15.36 9.08
CA SER A 120 -2.53 -14.35 9.47
C SER A 120 -3.94 -14.96 9.39
N PRO A 121 -4.71 -14.93 10.49
CA PRO A 121 -6.03 -15.53 10.51
C PRO A 121 -7.01 -14.82 9.57
N PHE A 122 -7.67 -15.59 8.73
CA PHE A 122 -8.81 -15.17 7.89
C PHE A 122 -9.67 -16.37 7.51
N VAL A 123 -10.89 -16.12 7.10
CA VAL A 123 -11.83 -17.14 6.64
C VAL A 123 -11.78 -17.18 5.11
N LEU A 124 -11.59 -18.37 4.53
CA LEU A 124 -11.77 -18.57 3.10
C LEU A 124 -13.26 -18.63 2.79
N ASP A 125 -13.75 -17.67 1.98
CA ASP A 125 -15.16 -17.54 1.64
C ASP A 125 -15.47 -18.23 0.31
N GLY A 126 -16.47 -19.10 0.36
CA GLY A 126 -16.92 -19.85 -0.79
C GLY A 126 -16.02 -21.02 -1.19
N MET A 127 -16.36 -21.63 -2.31
CA MET A 127 -15.59 -22.75 -2.89
C MET A 127 -14.44 -22.17 -3.71
N LEU A 128 -13.21 -22.42 -3.28
CA LEU A 128 -12.02 -22.00 -4.05
C LEU A 128 -12.03 -22.73 -5.41
N PRO A 129 -12.06 -22.01 -6.53
CA PRO A 129 -11.95 -22.64 -7.82
C PRO A 129 -10.58 -23.33 -7.94
N SER A 130 -10.58 -24.53 -8.51
CA SER A 130 -9.34 -25.18 -8.91
C SER A 130 -8.75 -24.43 -10.10
N GLY A 131 -7.50 -23.98 -9.98
CA GLY A 131 -6.83 -23.29 -11.07
C GLY A 131 -5.48 -22.72 -10.67
N THR A 132 -4.69 -22.49 -11.71
CA THR A 132 -3.33 -21.95 -11.58
C THR A 132 -3.33 -20.49 -11.99
N GLY A 133 -2.75 -19.63 -11.15
CA GLY A 133 -2.39 -18.26 -11.48
C GLY A 133 -0.95 -18.16 -11.97
N TYR A 134 -0.62 -17.07 -12.66
CA TYR A 134 0.75 -16.79 -13.10
C TYR A 134 1.23 -15.50 -12.46
N PHE A 135 1.92 -15.60 -11.32
CA PHE A 135 2.33 -14.45 -10.51
C PHE A 135 3.58 -14.76 -9.68
N ASP A 136 4.17 -13.73 -9.06
CA ASP A 136 5.22 -13.89 -8.06
C ASP A 136 4.60 -14.24 -6.72
N GLU A 137 4.86 -15.45 -6.24
CA GLU A 137 4.26 -16.00 -5.03
C GLU A 137 4.59 -15.14 -3.79
N SER A 138 5.84 -14.71 -3.64
CA SER A 138 6.29 -13.91 -2.50
C SER A 138 5.63 -12.52 -2.48
N GLN A 139 5.54 -11.87 -3.63
CA GLN A 139 4.90 -10.56 -3.72
C GLN A 139 3.39 -10.67 -3.51
N MET A 140 2.72 -11.66 -4.08
CA MET A 140 1.30 -11.89 -3.87
C MET A 140 0.98 -12.24 -2.41
N GLN A 141 1.83 -13.04 -1.76
CA GLN A 141 1.74 -13.29 -0.31
C GLN A 141 1.78 -11.98 0.47
N GLN A 142 2.73 -11.10 0.17
CA GLN A 142 2.83 -9.81 0.83
C GLN A 142 1.57 -8.95 0.64
N VAL A 143 1.01 -8.94 -0.59
CA VAL A 143 -0.23 -8.22 -0.90
C VAL A 143 -1.39 -8.75 -0.05
N VAL A 144 -1.65 -10.06 -0.06
CA VAL A 144 -2.78 -10.64 0.69
C VAL A 144 -2.61 -10.42 2.19
N LEU A 145 -1.42 -10.67 2.75
CA LEU A 145 -1.16 -10.47 4.18
C LEU A 145 -1.29 -8.98 4.59
N ASN A 146 -0.89 -8.05 3.73
CA ASN A 146 -1.10 -6.62 3.99
C ASN A 146 -2.58 -6.25 4.02
N LEU A 147 -3.39 -6.80 3.11
CA LEU A 147 -4.83 -6.55 3.09
C LEU A 147 -5.52 -7.13 4.34
N VAL A 148 -5.20 -8.38 4.72
CA VAL A 148 -5.74 -9.02 5.92
C VAL A 148 -5.33 -8.26 7.19
N ARG A 149 -4.07 -7.83 7.28
CA ARG A 149 -3.60 -7.00 8.40
C ARG A 149 -4.32 -5.66 8.45
N ASN A 150 -4.52 -4.99 7.32
CA ASN A 150 -5.27 -3.74 7.26
C ASN A 150 -6.70 -3.92 7.76
N ALA A 151 -7.35 -5.03 7.40
CA ALA A 151 -8.68 -5.40 7.87
C ALA A 151 -8.73 -5.58 9.41
N ALA A 152 -7.77 -6.31 9.96
CA ALA A 152 -7.66 -6.50 11.41
C ALA A 152 -7.39 -5.18 12.15
N GLU A 153 -6.49 -4.34 11.63
CA GLU A 153 -6.17 -3.03 12.17
C GLU A 153 -7.33 -2.01 12.05
N ALA A 154 -8.26 -2.22 11.11
CA ALA A 154 -9.49 -1.45 11.00
C ALA A 154 -10.55 -1.86 12.05
N GLY A 155 -10.24 -2.82 12.92
CA GLY A 155 -11.11 -3.31 13.98
C GLY A 155 -12.06 -4.43 13.55
N SER A 156 -11.84 -5.07 12.39
CA SER A 156 -12.62 -6.24 12.01
C SER A 156 -12.31 -7.43 12.91
N PRO A 157 -13.31 -8.16 13.42
CA PRO A 157 -13.09 -9.46 14.04
C PRO A 157 -12.38 -10.41 13.06
N LEU A 158 -11.43 -11.20 13.56
CA LEU A 158 -10.60 -12.06 12.70
C LEU A 158 -11.40 -13.13 11.97
N ASP A 159 -12.49 -13.61 12.55
CA ASP A 159 -13.45 -14.56 11.97
C ASP A 159 -14.41 -13.93 10.94
N GLU A 160 -14.42 -12.60 10.84
CA GLU A 160 -15.19 -11.84 9.85
C GLU A 160 -14.31 -11.30 8.70
N ILE A 161 -12.99 -11.46 8.76
CA ILE A 161 -12.10 -11.17 7.64
C ILE A 161 -12.19 -12.31 6.64
N ARG A 162 -12.78 -12.05 5.48
CA ARG A 162 -13.05 -13.05 4.45
C ARG A 162 -12.16 -12.83 3.23
N VAL A 163 -11.54 -13.90 2.78
CA VAL A 163 -10.76 -13.91 1.53
C VAL A 163 -11.46 -14.83 0.55
N SER A 164 -11.81 -14.32 -0.61
CA SER A 164 -12.42 -15.10 -1.69
C SER A 164 -11.62 -15.00 -2.98
N LEU A 165 -11.77 -16.00 -3.83
CA LEU A 165 -11.15 -16.10 -5.14
C LEU A 165 -12.22 -16.40 -6.18
N ALA A 166 -12.28 -15.59 -7.23
CA ALA A 166 -13.19 -15.82 -8.34
C ALA A 166 -12.45 -15.77 -9.69
N SER A 167 -12.88 -16.62 -10.62
CA SER A 167 -12.44 -16.54 -12.01
C SER A 167 -13.16 -15.38 -12.71
N SER A 168 -12.42 -14.57 -13.47
CA SER A 168 -12.94 -13.41 -14.22
C SER A 168 -12.51 -13.49 -15.69
N ARG A 169 -13.16 -12.69 -16.56
CA ARG A 169 -12.84 -12.60 -18.00
C ARG A 169 -11.44 -12.00 -18.21
N GLY A 170 -10.42 -12.80 -18.06
CA GLY A 170 -9.03 -12.37 -18.29
C GLY A 170 -8.09 -12.56 -17.10
N GLY A 171 -8.55 -13.23 -16.03
CA GLY A 171 -7.70 -13.52 -14.88
C GLY A 171 -8.42 -13.99 -13.65
N TRP A 172 -7.83 -13.73 -12.52
CA TRP A 172 -8.33 -14.08 -11.20
C TRP A 172 -8.62 -12.82 -10.40
N LEU A 173 -9.69 -12.85 -9.63
CA LEU A 173 -10.06 -11.78 -8.68
C LEU A 173 -9.92 -12.32 -7.27
N VAL A 174 -8.96 -11.78 -6.52
CA VAL A 174 -8.83 -11.98 -5.08
C VAL A 174 -9.53 -10.85 -4.37
N GLN A 175 -10.46 -11.16 -3.47
CA GLN A 175 -11.15 -10.16 -2.66
C GLN A 175 -10.87 -10.42 -1.17
N VAL A 176 -10.58 -9.35 -0.45
CA VAL A 176 -10.54 -9.34 1.01
C VAL A 176 -11.66 -8.43 1.48
N VAL A 177 -12.56 -8.98 2.28
CA VAL A 177 -13.72 -8.28 2.83
C VAL A 177 -13.62 -8.27 4.35
N ASP A 178 -13.80 -7.11 4.95
CA ASP A 178 -13.75 -6.90 6.40
C ASP A 178 -15.04 -6.23 6.92
N ARG A 179 -15.14 -6.13 8.24
CA ARG A 179 -16.20 -5.44 8.98
C ARG A 179 -15.65 -4.34 9.88
N GLY A 180 -14.49 -3.80 9.52
CA GLY A 180 -13.87 -2.70 10.25
C GLY A 180 -14.56 -1.35 10.06
N SER A 181 -13.93 -0.30 10.53
CA SER A 181 -14.46 1.08 10.50
C SER A 181 -14.63 1.67 9.10
N GLY A 182 -14.09 1.01 8.06
CA GLY A 182 -14.11 1.50 6.69
C GLY A 182 -13.22 2.72 6.44
N MET A 183 -13.40 3.34 5.29
CA MET A 183 -12.66 4.53 4.85
C MET A 183 -13.65 5.64 4.47
N SER A 184 -13.36 6.89 4.87
CA SER A 184 -14.07 8.06 4.33
C SER A 184 -13.70 8.26 2.85
N ASP A 185 -14.50 9.04 2.12
CA ASP A 185 -14.24 9.33 0.70
C ASP A 185 -12.86 9.94 0.48
N ASP A 186 -12.42 10.85 1.38
CA ASP A 186 -11.10 11.47 1.34
C ASP A 186 -9.98 10.45 1.56
N VAL A 187 -10.16 9.52 2.49
CA VAL A 187 -9.19 8.44 2.74
C VAL A 187 -9.13 7.50 1.55
N LEU A 188 -10.27 7.11 1.01
CA LEU A 188 -10.36 6.20 -0.14
C LEU A 188 -9.69 6.81 -1.39
N ALA A 189 -9.92 8.10 -1.65
CA ALA A 189 -9.30 8.82 -2.77
C ALA A 189 -7.77 8.87 -2.71
N ASN A 190 -7.19 8.75 -1.50
CA ASN A 190 -5.76 8.81 -1.28
C ASN A 190 -5.13 7.47 -0.84
N ALA A 191 -5.93 6.44 -0.59
CA ALA A 191 -5.49 5.16 -0.01
C ALA A 191 -4.41 4.44 -0.83
N LEU A 192 -4.37 4.66 -2.14
CA LEU A 192 -3.36 4.11 -3.05
C LEU A 192 -2.15 5.03 -3.23
N LEU A 193 -2.09 6.18 -2.55
CA LEU A 193 -0.89 7.01 -2.59
C LEU A 193 0.17 6.41 -1.66
N PRO A 194 1.41 6.22 -2.14
CA PRO A 194 2.50 5.76 -1.29
C PRO A 194 2.67 6.67 -0.07
N PHE A 195 2.89 6.06 1.10
CA PHE A 195 3.10 6.75 2.38
C PHE A 195 1.87 7.49 2.94
N TYR A 196 0.71 7.36 2.32
CA TYR A 196 -0.52 7.87 2.89
C TYR A 196 -1.06 6.90 3.95
N SER A 197 -1.16 7.36 5.18
CA SER A 197 -1.73 6.58 6.29
C SER A 197 -2.47 7.52 7.24
N THR A 198 -3.61 7.07 7.73
CA THR A 198 -4.35 7.73 8.83
C THR A 198 -3.94 7.18 10.20
N LYS A 199 -3.08 6.17 10.24
CA LYS A 199 -2.63 5.49 11.46
C LYS A 199 -1.31 6.10 11.95
N ALA A 200 -1.19 6.33 13.26
CA ALA A 200 0.01 6.90 13.89
C ALA A 200 1.29 6.06 13.66
N SER A 201 1.16 4.73 13.53
CA SER A 201 2.27 3.80 13.29
C SER A 201 2.28 3.21 11.88
N GLY A 202 1.38 3.65 11.01
CA GLY A 202 1.23 3.10 9.66
C GLY A 202 2.27 3.67 8.69
N THR A 203 2.97 2.82 7.94
CA THR A 203 3.94 3.25 6.92
C THR A 203 3.28 3.77 5.63
N GLY A 204 1.96 3.56 5.46
CA GLY A 204 1.22 3.96 4.25
C GLY A 204 1.66 3.24 2.96
N LEU A 205 2.33 2.09 3.07
CA LEU A 205 2.83 1.32 1.92
C LEU A 205 2.01 0.06 1.63
N GLY A 206 1.16 -0.37 2.56
CA GLY A 206 0.47 -1.65 2.46
C GLY A 206 -0.48 -1.78 1.27
N LEU A 207 -1.08 -0.69 0.79
CA LEU A 207 -2.00 -0.68 -0.35
C LEU A 207 -1.33 -0.29 -1.68
N THR A 208 -0.06 0.11 -1.65
CA THR A 208 0.70 0.54 -2.84
C THR A 208 1.71 -0.50 -3.31
N LEU A 209 1.90 -1.56 -2.53
CA LEU A 209 2.68 -2.74 -2.90
C LEU A 209 1.83 -3.69 -3.71
#